data_c0f8b3d8ccbca77e0b262b3ed68adef5
#
_entry.id   c0f8b3d8ccbca77e0b262b3ed68adef5
#
_cell.length_a   1.000
_cell.length_b   1.000
_cell.length_c   1.000
_cell.angle_alpha   90.00
_cell.angle_beta   90.00
_cell.angle_gamma   90.00
#
_symmetry.space_group_name_H-M   'P 1'
#
loop_
_entity.id
_entity.type
_entity.pdbx_description
1 polymer ?
#
loop_
_entity_poly.entity_id
_entity_poly.type
_entity_poly.pdbx_seq_one_letter_code
_entity_poly.pdbx_strand_id
1 'polypeptide(L)'
;QGAFGLARNEQEGLFELSRLCVHPETQRAEYNITSWFVSRAIRQLRKDTEVKAVISYADSDFHSGTIYRACNFKYCGLTDPKKDFYYADGTKHSRGKIKGAAGEWKERSRKHRYVMIFDKNLELLW
;
A
#
# COMPACT_ATOMS: atom_id res chain seq x y z
N GLN A 1 -5.28 9.42 -3.95
CA GLN A 1 -4.81 10.70 -4.53
C GLN A 1 -3.36 10.60 -5.01
N GLY A 2 -2.42 10.19 -4.16
CA GLY A 2 -0.99 10.34 -4.40
C GLY A 2 -0.44 9.72 -5.68
N ALA A 3 -0.92 8.54 -6.08
CA ALA A 3 -0.36 7.85 -7.24
C ALA A 3 -0.70 8.52 -8.58
N PHE A 4 -1.89 9.10 -8.70
CA PHE A 4 -2.44 9.60 -9.97
C PHE A 4 -2.94 11.05 -9.89
N GLY A 5 -2.79 11.72 -8.76
CA GLY A 5 -3.25 13.10 -8.57
C GLY A 5 -4.76 13.34 -8.66
N LEU A 6 -5.55 12.28 -8.71
CA LEU A 6 -6.99 12.35 -8.89
C LEU A 6 -7.72 12.85 -7.63
N ALA A 7 -8.77 13.64 -7.82
CA ALA A 7 -9.67 14.05 -6.76
C ALA A 7 -10.44 12.83 -6.20
N ARG A 8 -10.99 12.97 -4.99
CA ARG A 8 -11.67 11.86 -4.31
C ARG A 8 -12.84 11.28 -5.12
N ASN A 9 -13.58 12.12 -5.82
CA ASN A 9 -14.71 11.73 -6.67
C ASN A 9 -14.30 11.15 -8.04
N GLU A 10 -13.00 11.17 -8.37
CA GLU A 10 -12.46 10.65 -9.63
C GLU A 10 -11.73 9.32 -9.46
N GLN A 11 -11.77 8.72 -8.27
CA GLN A 11 -11.00 7.52 -7.92
C GLN A 11 -11.76 6.21 -8.18
N GLU A 12 -12.86 6.25 -8.91
CA GLU A 12 -13.57 5.04 -9.32
C GLU A 12 -12.67 4.14 -10.17
N GLY A 13 -12.67 2.85 -9.86
CA GLY A 13 -11.78 1.88 -10.50
C GLY A 13 -10.35 1.82 -9.93
N LEU A 14 -10.03 2.63 -8.92
CA LEU A 14 -8.77 2.55 -8.19
C LEU A 14 -8.95 1.70 -6.92
N PHE A 15 -8.13 0.68 -6.78
CA PHE A 15 -8.17 -0.24 -5.65
C PHE A 15 -6.83 -0.26 -4.91
N GLU A 16 -6.87 -0.53 -3.62
CA GLU A 16 -5.69 -0.80 -2.81
C GLU A 16 -5.70 -2.25 -2.33
N LEU A 17 -4.64 -2.98 -2.66
CA LEU A 17 -4.37 -4.27 -2.05
C LEU A 17 -3.73 -4.05 -0.70
N SER A 18 -4.52 -4.16 0.37
CA SER A 18 -4.09 -4.00 1.74
C SER A 18 -4.22 -5.31 2.52
N ARG A 19 -3.39 -5.47 3.55
CA ARG A 19 -3.47 -6.60 4.51
C ARG A 19 -3.43 -7.98 3.86
N LEU A 20 -2.50 -8.20 2.96
CA LEU A 20 -2.25 -9.52 2.40
C LEU A 20 -1.62 -10.43 3.47
N CYS A 21 -2.29 -11.54 3.77
CA CYS A 21 -1.83 -12.54 4.73
C CYS A 21 -2.15 -13.94 4.23
N VAL A 22 -1.17 -14.82 4.30
CA VAL A 22 -1.32 -16.26 4.01
C VAL A 22 -0.83 -17.04 5.20
N HIS A 23 -1.56 -18.09 5.56
CA HIS A 23 -1.18 -18.94 6.68
C HIS A 23 0.24 -19.51 6.50
N PRO A 24 1.11 -19.45 7.52
CA PRO A 24 2.51 -19.85 7.37
C PRO A 24 2.72 -21.29 6.88
N GLU A 25 1.88 -22.22 7.30
CA GLU A 25 1.97 -23.62 6.85
C GLU A 25 1.62 -23.76 5.37
N THR A 26 0.57 -23.08 4.91
CA THR A 26 0.20 -23.06 3.49
C THR A 26 1.31 -22.44 2.64
N GLN A 27 1.90 -21.36 3.12
CA GLN A 27 3.00 -20.68 2.43
C GLN A 27 4.27 -21.55 2.34
N ARG A 28 4.52 -22.41 3.34
CA ARG A 28 5.65 -23.36 3.32
C ARG A 28 5.37 -24.59 2.44
N ALA A 29 4.12 -25.07 2.43
CA ALA A 29 3.74 -26.25 1.68
C ALA A 29 3.63 -26.00 0.17
N GLU A 30 3.19 -24.80 -0.22
CA GLU A 30 2.91 -24.45 -1.61
C GLU A 30 3.77 -23.27 -2.06
N TYR A 31 4.79 -23.57 -2.84
CA TYR A 31 5.63 -22.54 -3.47
C TYR A 31 4.78 -21.62 -4.36
N ASN A 32 4.99 -20.31 -4.26
CA ASN A 32 4.24 -19.27 -5.00
C ASN A 32 2.74 -19.15 -4.68
N ILE A 33 2.23 -19.75 -3.61
CA ILE A 33 0.79 -19.68 -3.27
C ILE A 33 0.30 -18.24 -3.15
N THR A 34 1.09 -17.36 -2.55
CA THR A 34 0.69 -15.97 -2.34
C THR A 34 0.56 -15.21 -3.65
N SER A 35 1.54 -15.33 -4.57
CA SER A 35 1.48 -14.69 -5.88
C SER A 35 0.37 -15.26 -6.76
N TRP A 36 0.16 -16.56 -6.69
CA TRP A 36 -0.95 -17.23 -7.37
C TRP A 36 -2.30 -16.70 -6.88
N PHE A 37 -2.49 -16.59 -5.56
CA PHE A 37 -3.70 -16.07 -4.95
C PHE A 37 -3.96 -14.62 -5.35
N VAL A 38 -2.97 -13.74 -5.23
CA VAL A 38 -3.09 -12.31 -5.59
C VAL A 38 -3.44 -12.16 -7.07
N SER A 39 -2.78 -12.89 -7.95
CA SER A 39 -3.06 -12.84 -9.38
C SER A 39 -4.48 -13.28 -9.73
N ARG A 40 -4.98 -14.31 -9.05
CA ARG A 40 -6.37 -14.75 -9.21
C ARG A 40 -7.37 -13.76 -8.65
N ALA A 41 -7.11 -13.19 -7.48
CA ALA A 41 -7.98 -12.19 -6.86
C ALA A 41 -8.11 -10.95 -7.76
N ILE A 42 -7.03 -10.45 -8.33
CA ILE A 42 -7.04 -9.32 -9.26
C ILE A 42 -7.80 -9.69 -10.55
N ARG A 43 -7.58 -10.88 -11.08
CA ARG A 43 -8.31 -11.36 -12.26
C ARG A 43 -9.82 -11.43 -12.00
N GLN A 44 -10.23 -11.92 -10.85
CA GLN A 44 -11.63 -11.96 -10.46
C GLN A 44 -12.22 -10.57 -10.29
N LEU A 45 -11.50 -9.67 -9.62
CA LEU A 45 -11.91 -8.29 -9.45
C LEU A 45 -12.16 -7.60 -10.81
N ARG A 46 -11.29 -7.85 -11.80
CA ARG A 46 -11.44 -7.31 -13.17
C ARG A 46 -12.61 -7.90 -13.95
N LYS A 47 -13.11 -9.08 -13.58
CA LYS A 47 -14.34 -9.63 -14.14
C LYS A 47 -15.58 -9.00 -13.53
N ASP A 48 -15.53 -8.70 -12.24
CA ASP A 48 -16.68 -8.25 -11.47
C ASP A 48 -16.89 -6.72 -11.56
N THR A 49 -15.82 -5.97 -11.82
CA THR A 49 -15.86 -4.50 -11.88
C THR A 49 -14.79 -3.95 -12.83
N GLU A 50 -14.96 -2.69 -13.23
CA GLU A 50 -13.92 -1.98 -13.97
C GLU A 50 -12.78 -1.62 -13.04
N VAL A 51 -11.58 -2.15 -13.32
CA VAL A 51 -10.35 -1.86 -12.59
C VAL A 51 -9.43 -1.04 -13.46
N LYS A 52 -9.14 0.19 -13.05
CA LYS A 52 -8.18 1.08 -13.73
C LYS A 52 -6.76 0.88 -13.22
N ALA A 53 -6.61 0.73 -11.92
CA ALA A 53 -5.32 0.42 -11.30
C ALA A 53 -5.49 -0.23 -9.92
N VAL A 54 -4.46 -0.96 -9.50
CA VAL A 54 -4.33 -1.48 -8.15
C VAL A 54 -3.01 -0.97 -7.56
N ILE A 55 -3.08 -0.38 -6.38
CA ILE A 55 -1.90 0.07 -5.63
C ILE A 55 -1.66 -0.82 -4.43
N SER A 56 -0.43 -0.89 -3.96
CA SER A 56 -0.08 -1.56 -2.71
C SER A 56 1.14 -0.94 -2.05
N TYR A 57 1.27 -1.17 -0.76
CA TYR A 57 2.36 -0.67 0.06
C TYR A 57 2.99 -1.80 0.87
N ALA A 58 4.31 -1.79 0.96
CA ALA A 58 5.07 -2.66 1.84
C ALA A 58 5.83 -1.81 2.87
N ASP A 59 5.66 -2.10 4.15
CA ASP A 59 6.36 -1.39 5.22
C ASP A 59 7.84 -1.72 5.19
N SER A 60 8.70 -0.72 5.00
CA SER A 60 10.15 -0.91 4.82
C SER A 60 10.85 -1.48 6.06
N ASP A 61 10.25 -1.38 7.25
CA ASP A 61 10.82 -1.94 8.47
C ASP A 61 10.64 -3.46 8.57
N PHE A 62 9.70 -4.02 7.80
CA PHE A 62 9.34 -5.44 7.88
C PHE A 62 9.60 -6.23 6.62
N HIS A 63 9.45 -5.63 5.43
CA HIS A 63 9.64 -6.33 4.15
C HIS A 63 9.80 -5.36 2.98
N SER A 64 10.35 -5.88 1.89
CA SER A 64 10.59 -5.10 0.66
C SER A 64 9.43 -5.16 -0.35
N GLY A 65 8.42 -6.01 -0.11
CA GLY A 65 7.31 -6.22 -1.04
C GLY A 65 7.65 -7.11 -2.23
N THR A 66 8.56 -8.07 -2.08
CA THR A 66 8.95 -9.03 -3.12
C THR A 66 7.74 -9.70 -3.77
N ILE A 67 6.69 -9.99 -2.99
CA ILE A 67 5.46 -10.59 -3.49
C ILE A 67 4.77 -9.73 -4.56
N TYR A 68 4.79 -8.41 -4.43
CA TYR A 68 4.19 -7.52 -5.41
C TYR A 68 4.95 -7.53 -6.73
N ARG A 69 6.28 -7.59 -6.68
CA ARG A 69 7.11 -7.77 -7.87
C ARG A 69 6.82 -9.11 -8.56
N ALA A 70 6.66 -10.18 -7.80
CA ALA A 70 6.28 -11.50 -8.32
C ALA A 70 4.89 -11.50 -8.99
N CYS A 71 4.01 -10.58 -8.63
CA CYS A 71 2.69 -10.37 -9.24
C CYS A 71 2.69 -9.34 -10.37
N ASN A 72 3.85 -8.89 -10.85
CA ASN A 72 4.01 -7.89 -11.91
C ASN A 72 3.57 -6.46 -11.54
N PHE A 73 3.57 -6.11 -10.25
CA PHE A 73 3.45 -4.73 -9.84
C PHE A 73 4.73 -3.97 -10.16
N LYS A 74 4.59 -2.74 -10.64
CA LYS A 74 5.69 -1.82 -10.84
C LYS A 74 6.09 -1.20 -9.49
N TYR A 75 7.39 -1.23 -9.18
CA TYR A 75 7.93 -0.55 -8.01
C TYR A 75 8.09 0.95 -8.26
N CYS A 76 7.61 1.77 -7.34
CA CYS A 76 7.59 3.24 -7.44
C CYS A 76 8.37 3.96 -6.33
N GLY A 77 9.31 3.28 -5.70
CA GLY A 77 10.14 3.86 -4.65
C GLY A 77 9.46 3.94 -3.28
N LEU A 78 10.15 4.56 -2.35
CA LEU A 78 9.68 4.76 -0.97
C LEU A 78 8.81 6.02 -0.88
N THR A 79 7.85 6.01 0.04
CA THR A 79 7.13 7.22 0.45
C THR A 79 8.08 8.23 1.08
N ASP A 80 7.69 9.52 1.10
CA ASP A 80 8.48 10.55 1.74
C ASP A 80 8.64 10.29 3.24
N PRO A 81 9.79 10.69 3.83
CA PRO A 81 9.99 10.62 5.26
C PRO A 81 8.92 11.44 6.00
N LYS A 82 8.32 10.85 7.02
CA LYS A 82 7.32 11.51 7.86
C LYS A 82 7.59 11.20 9.32
N LYS A 83 7.11 12.08 10.20
CA LYS A 83 7.16 11.87 11.64
C LYS A 83 5.74 11.84 12.21
N ASP A 84 5.56 11.03 13.23
CA ASP A 84 4.34 11.01 14.05
C ASP A 84 4.66 11.58 15.43
N PHE A 85 3.71 12.29 16.02
CA PHE A 85 3.84 12.79 17.38
C PHE A 85 3.29 11.78 18.37
N TYR A 86 4.05 11.57 19.45
CA TYR A 86 3.67 10.71 20.57
C TYR A 86 3.62 11.55 21.85
N TYR A 87 2.55 11.43 22.60
CA TYR A 87 2.42 12.07 23.91
C TYR A 87 3.38 11.45 24.94
N ALA A 88 3.58 12.14 26.07
CA ALA A 88 4.45 11.66 27.14
C ALA A 88 4.04 10.29 27.71
N ASP A 89 2.76 9.92 27.62
CA ASP A 89 2.24 8.60 28.01
C ASP A 89 2.47 7.48 26.95
N GLY A 90 3.10 7.83 25.82
CA GLY A 90 3.38 6.89 24.72
C GLY A 90 2.25 6.73 23.71
N THR A 91 1.11 7.38 23.87
CA THR A 91 0.02 7.33 22.90
C THR A 91 0.33 8.17 21.68
N LYS A 92 -0.06 7.66 20.50
CA LYS A 92 0.13 8.37 19.24
C LYS A 92 -0.97 9.40 19.01
N HIS A 93 -0.58 10.61 18.61
CA HIS A 93 -1.53 11.61 18.16
C HIS A 93 -2.20 11.19 16.85
N SER A 94 -3.52 11.25 16.78
CA SER A 94 -4.27 10.72 15.65
C SER A 94 -4.24 11.64 14.42
N ARG A 95 -4.70 12.87 14.56
CA ARG A 95 -4.69 13.91 13.51
C ARG A 95 -5.00 15.26 14.12
N GLY A 96 -4.55 16.35 13.46
CA GLY A 96 -4.83 17.71 13.84
C GLY A 96 -3.61 18.46 14.36
N LYS A 97 -3.84 19.67 14.84
CA LYS A 97 -2.77 20.51 15.41
C LYS A 97 -2.54 20.15 16.88
N ILE A 98 -1.29 19.91 17.22
CA ILE A 98 -0.84 19.71 18.59
C ILE A 98 -0.59 21.09 19.17
N LYS A 99 -1.38 21.47 20.19
CA LYS A 99 -1.18 22.72 20.91
C LYS A 99 -0.70 22.40 22.31
N GLY A 100 0.51 22.85 22.68
CA GLY A 100 1.02 22.82 24.04
C GLY A 100 1.13 21.44 24.70
N ALA A 101 1.08 20.36 23.94
CA ALA A 101 1.18 19.01 24.47
C ALA A 101 2.65 18.61 24.66
N ALA A 102 2.96 18.01 25.82
CA ALA A 102 4.26 17.38 26.06
C ALA A 102 4.36 16.05 25.31
N GLY A 103 5.47 15.84 24.64
CA GLY A 103 5.72 14.60 23.88
C GLY A 103 6.91 14.75 22.93
N GLU A 104 7.03 13.81 22.02
CA GLU A 104 8.14 13.77 21.06
C GLU A 104 7.69 13.37 19.65
N TRP A 105 8.45 13.83 18.65
CA TRP A 105 8.30 13.43 17.27
C TRP A 105 9.18 12.21 17.01
N LYS A 106 8.57 11.12 16.51
CA LYS A 106 9.28 9.90 16.10
C LYS A 106 9.15 9.69 14.60
N GLU A 107 10.20 9.20 13.98
CA GLU A 107 10.15 8.83 12.57
C GLU A 107 9.15 7.70 12.33
N ARG A 108 8.38 7.86 11.27
CA ARG A 108 7.46 6.84 10.78
C ARG A 108 8.19 5.94 9.80
N SER A 109 7.93 4.63 9.84
CA SER A 109 8.39 3.73 8.80
C SER A 109 7.92 4.20 7.41
N ARG A 110 8.82 4.16 6.46
CA ARG A 110 8.49 4.47 5.07
C ARG A 110 7.83 3.26 4.42
N LYS A 111 7.13 3.45 3.33
CA LYS A 111 6.46 2.40 2.60
C LYS A 111 7.05 2.29 1.19
N HIS A 112 7.40 1.08 0.78
CA HIS A 112 7.63 0.79 -0.62
C HIS A 112 6.31 0.86 -1.37
N ARG A 113 6.27 1.60 -2.47
CA ARG A 113 5.07 1.81 -3.29
C ARG A 113 5.08 0.89 -4.49
N TYR A 114 3.95 0.27 -4.73
CA TYR A 114 3.74 -0.64 -5.86
C TYR A 114 2.46 -0.30 -6.60
N VAL A 115 2.45 -0.42 -7.92
CA VAL A 115 1.28 -0.14 -8.75
C VAL A 115 1.16 -1.13 -9.91
N MET A 116 -0.08 -1.48 -10.24
CA MET A 116 -0.45 -2.22 -11.45
C MET A 116 -1.51 -1.40 -12.18
N ILE A 117 -1.22 -0.95 -13.40
CA ILE A 117 -2.07 -0.06 -14.19
C ILE A 117 -2.71 -0.84 -15.32
N PHE A 118 -4.03 -0.76 -15.45
CA PHE A 118 -4.81 -1.36 -16.52
C PHE A 118 -5.38 -0.32 -17.49
N ASP A 119 -5.65 0.90 -17.00
CA ASP A 119 -6.10 2.02 -17.84
C ASP A 119 -4.89 2.85 -18.30
N LYS A 120 -4.63 2.86 -19.59
CA LYS A 120 -3.51 3.58 -20.21
C LYS A 120 -3.64 5.10 -20.12
N ASN A 121 -4.83 5.62 -19.81
CA ASN A 121 -5.07 7.05 -19.68
C ASN A 121 -4.68 7.59 -18.30
N LEU A 122 -4.36 6.73 -17.34
CA LEU A 122 -3.88 7.15 -16.02
C LEU A 122 -2.42 7.59 -16.09
N GLU A 123 -2.16 8.81 -15.64
CA GLU A 123 -0.81 9.33 -15.47
C GLU A 123 -0.28 8.97 -14.07
N LEU A 124 0.80 8.23 -14.02
CA LEU A 124 1.46 7.85 -12.77
C LEU A 124 2.38 8.97 -12.29
N LEU A 125 2.13 9.49 -11.08
CA LEU A 125 2.90 10.57 -10.46
C LEU A 125 3.95 10.10 -9.44
N TRP A 126 3.97 8.82 -9.11
CA TRP A 126 4.95 8.26 -8.16
C TRP A 126 6.32 8.06 -8.76
#